data_6b9e5530252e05e297bc7daef8b7fe85
#
_entry.id   6b9e5530252e05e297bc7daef8b7fe85
#
_cell.length_a   1.000
_cell.length_b   1.000
_cell.length_c   1.000
_cell.angle_alpha   90.00
_cell.angle_beta   90.00
_cell.angle_gamma   90.00
#
_symmetry.space_group_name_H-M   'P 1'
#
loop_
_entity.id
_entity.type
_entity.pdbx_description
1 polymer ?
#
loop_
_entity_poly.entity_id
_entity_poly.type
_entity_poly.pdbx_seq_one_letter_code
_entity_poly.pdbx_strand_id
1 'polypeptide(L)'
;MHKIIIITILISCSIYSSGQHKEELNLLQADSTWDKETIQIPFSFAPEIKYNGQEDIRFAKGWGDINSPGFWTYAFVWDINFKTKPTTNFFEDNLKLYFDGLMNAVNQDTSITIPKTKTFFKEKEHKKAITSFKGTVETYDAFRTKKMMTLNVTIESYYCTKTKKFIPLFRFSPKDFKHKAWEMLNQVTLRDNICNNNLKDIK
;
A
#
# COMPACT_ATOMS: atom_id res chain seq x y z
N MET A 1 55.21 40.86 34.98
CA MET A 1 53.86 40.74 34.33
C MET A 1 53.89 39.52 33.41
N HIS A 2 53.38 38.38 33.90
CA HIS A 2 53.31 37.11 33.13
C HIS A 2 51.92 37.04 32.52
N LYS A 3 51.87 37.00 31.18
CA LYS A 3 50.60 36.71 30.42
C LYS A 3 50.39 35.23 30.34
N ILE A 4 49.31 34.77 31.00
CA ILE A 4 48.83 33.39 30.90
C ILE A 4 47.98 33.30 29.61
N ILE A 5 48.43 32.49 28.68
CA ILE A 5 47.66 32.15 27.44
C ILE A 5 46.83 30.91 27.75
N ILE A 6 45.51 31.11 27.86
CA ILE A 6 44.58 29.98 27.99
C ILE A 6 44.25 29.46 26.60
N ILE A 7 44.73 28.26 26.26
CA ILE A 7 44.37 27.55 25.04
C ILE A 7 43.09 26.76 25.30
N THR A 8 42.00 27.25 24.75
CA THR A 8 40.72 26.54 24.77
C THR A 8 40.68 25.51 23.69
N ILE A 9 40.82 24.24 24.06
CA ILE A 9 40.67 23.09 23.11
C ILE A 9 39.19 22.88 22.90
N LEU A 10 38.67 23.26 21.73
CA LEU A 10 37.35 22.89 21.24
C LEU A 10 37.38 21.44 20.76
N ILE A 11 36.91 20.53 21.59
CA ILE A 11 36.63 19.14 21.20
C ILE A 11 35.34 19.16 20.39
N SER A 12 35.44 19.14 19.07
CA SER A 12 34.33 18.93 18.15
C SER A 12 33.93 17.45 18.21
N CYS A 13 32.94 17.11 19.03
CA CYS A 13 32.25 15.83 18.98
C CYS A 13 31.45 15.74 17.66
N SER A 14 32.05 15.11 16.65
CA SER A 14 31.33 14.72 15.44
C SER A 14 30.39 13.59 15.81
N ILE A 15 29.12 13.91 16.04
CA ILE A 15 28.05 12.92 16.19
C ILE A 15 27.81 12.31 14.81
N TYR A 16 28.43 11.16 14.54
CA TYR A 16 28.05 10.32 13.38
C TYR A 16 26.63 9.81 13.66
N SER A 17 25.63 10.52 13.15
CA SER A 17 24.28 9.99 13.05
C SER A 17 24.31 8.87 12.00
N SER A 18 24.50 7.65 12.45
CA SER A 18 24.24 6.46 11.64
C SER A 18 22.73 6.40 11.39
N GLY A 19 22.27 7.09 10.35
CA GLY A 19 20.97 6.87 9.79
C GLY A 19 20.91 5.40 9.35
N GLN A 20 20.27 4.56 10.15
CA GLN A 20 19.91 3.20 9.71
C GLN A 20 19.00 3.40 8.50
N HIS A 21 19.54 3.26 7.30
CA HIS A 21 18.77 3.01 6.09
C HIS A 21 18.02 1.70 6.35
N LYS A 22 16.78 1.81 6.80
CA LYS A 22 15.84 0.69 6.83
C LYS A 22 15.70 0.30 5.36
N GLU A 23 16.26 -0.84 4.99
CA GLU A 23 16.16 -1.36 3.63
C GLU A 23 14.68 -1.45 3.31
N GLU A 24 14.19 -0.59 2.42
CA GLU A 24 12.80 -0.60 1.98
C GLU A 24 12.54 -1.95 1.33
N LEU A 25 11.75 -2.79 1.99
CA LEU A 25 11.34 -4.08 1.44
C LEU A 25 10.52 -3.83 0.18
N ASN A 26 11.17 -3.97 -0.95
CA ASN A 26 10.54 -3.84 -2.25
C ASN A 26 9.88 -5.18 -2.62
N LEU A 27 8.58 -5.30 -2.37
CA LEU A 27 7.81 -6.54 -2.55
C LEU A 27 7.25 -6.69 -3.95
N LEU A 28 7.07 -5.56 -4.66
CA LEU A 28 6.49 -5.50 -5.99
C LEU A 28 7.54 -5.25 -7.07
N GLN A 29 7.37 -5.93 -8.18
CA GLN A 29 8.02 -5.62 -9.45
C GLN A 29 7.04 -4.85 -10.32
N ALA A 30 7.44 -3.67 -10.80
CA ALA A 30 6.67 -2.80 -11.67
C ALA A 30 7.60 -2.07 -12.64
N ASP A 31 7.05 -1.40 -13.62
CA ASP A 31 7.79 -0.48 -14.49
C ASP A 31 8.47 0.62 -13.68
N SER A 32 9.68 1.00 -14.06
CA SER A 32 10.49 2.00 -13.33
C SER A 32 9.90 3.41 -13.32
N THR A 33 8.91 3.69 -14.16
CA THR A 33 8.20 4.98 -14.20
C THR A 33 7.06 5.08 -13.18
N TRP A 34 6.77 4.00 -12.44
CA TRP A 34 5.76 4.01 -11.40
C TRP A 34 6.35 4.56 -10.10
N ASP A 35 5.65 5.50 -9.49
CA ASP A 35 5.98 5.97 -8.15
C ASP A 35 5.76 4.86 -7.13
N LYS A 36 6.52 4.89 -6.03
CA LYS A 36 6.43 3.89 -4.98
C LYS A 36 6.23 4.53 -3.61
N GLU A 37 5.52 3.81 -2.75
CA GLU A 37 5.36 4.16 -1.35
C GLU A 37 5.31 2.89 -0.51
N THR A 38 5.80 2.95 0.73
CA THR A 38 5.68 1.88 1.72
C THR A 38 5.05 2.42 2.99
N ILE A 39 3.99 1.78 3.44
CA ILE A 39 3.25 2.17 4.64
C ILE A 39 3.33 1.04 5.67
N GLN A 40 3.63 1.40 6.92
CA GLN A 40 3.62 0.43 8.01
C GLN A 40 2.19 0.14 8.47
N ILE A 41 1.91 -1.13 8.79
CA ILE A 41 0.64 -1.59 9.35
C ILE A 41 0.89 -1.96 10.82
N PRO A 42 0.10 -1.47 11.81
CA PRO A 42 -1.24 -0.86 11.66
C PRO A 42 -1.19 0.54 11.05
N PHE A 43 -2.19 0.81 10.21
CA PHE A 43 -2.36 2.11 9.57
C PHE A 43 -2.79 3.16 10.60
N SER A 44 -2.15 4.34 10.59
CA SER A 44 -2.56 5.47 11.45
C SER A 44 -3.95 6.01 11.07
N PHE A 45 -4.33 5.92 9.79
CA PHE A 45 -5.62 6.37 9.29
C PHE A 45 -6.73 5.30 9.40
N ALA A 46 -6.41 4.03 9.60
CA ALA A 46 -7.37 2.92 9.72
C ALA A 46 -6.96 1.97 10.87
N PRO A 47 -6.97 2.44 12.14
CA PRO A 47 -6.48 1.68 13.29
C PRO A 47 -7.35 0.46 13.62
N GLU A 48 -8.54 0.33 13.03
CA GLU A 48 -9.42 -0.82 13.15
C GLU A 48 -8.89 -2.04 12.39
N ILE A 49 -8.02 -1.86 11.40
CA ILE A 49 -7.31 -2.95 10.70
C ILE A 49 -6.23 -3.50 11.62
N LYS A 50 -6.51 -4.60 12.33
CA LYS A 50 -5.71 -5.16 13.44
C LYS A 50 -4.60 -6.11 12.98
N TYR A 51 -3.95 -5.82 11.86
CA TYR A 51 -2.79 -6.60 11.39
C TYR A 51 -1.49 -5.84 11.65
N ASN A 52 -0.37 -6.57 11.60
CA ASN A 52 0.97 -5.99 11.64
C ASN A 52 1.71 -6.41 10.37
N GLY A 53 2.48 -5.50 9.83
CA GLY A 53 3.25 -5.73 8.62
C GLY A 53 3.47 -4.45 7.84
N GLN A 54 3.41 -4.55 6.53
CA GLN A 54 3.58 -3.41 5.65
C GLN A 54 2.74 -3.52 4.38
N GLU A 55 2.46 -2.37 3.80
CA GLU A 55 1.92 -2.19 2.46
C GLU A 55 3.02 -1.64 1.56
N ASP A 56 3.25 -2.27 0.40
CA ASP A 56 4.13 -1.76 -0.66
C ASP A 56 3.27 -1.39 -1.87
N ILE A 57 3.33 -0.12 -2.30
CA ILE A 57 2.43 0.49 -3.30
C ILE A 57 3.21 0.88 -4.54
N ARG A 58 2.54 0.78 -5.70
CA ARG A 58 2.99 1.30 -7.00
C ARG A 58 1.88 2.13 -7.63
N PHE A 59 2.17 3.40 -7.91
CA PHE A 59 1.26 4.31 -8.57
C PHE A 59 1.64 4.48 -10.03
N ALA A 60 0.68 4.29 -10.93
CA ALA A 60 0.91 4.54 -12.35
C ALA A 60 1.26 6.01 -12.59
N LYS A 61 2.09 6.27 -13.60
CA LYS A 61 2.41 7.64 -14.01
C LYS A 61 1.13 8.44 -14.26
N GLY A 62 1.03 9.59 -13.61
CA GLY A 62 -0.16 10.45 -13.66
C GLY A 62 -1.32 10.00 -12.78
N TRP A 63 -1.06 9.18 -11.74
CA TRP A 63 -2.07 8.74 -10.77
C TRP A 63 -2.91 9.90 -10.19
N GLY A 64 -2.29 11.02 -9.90
CA GLY A 64 -2.94 12.20 -9.33
C GLY A 64 -3.55 13.17 -10.34
N ASP A 65 -3.42 12.94 -11.65
CA ASP A 65 -3.93 13.82 -12.70
C ASP A 65 -5.24 13.25 -13.27
N ILE A 66 -6.35 13.99 -13.09
CA ILE A 66 -7.69 13.57 -13.53
C ILE A 66 -7.80 13.36 -15.04
N ASN A 67 -6.94 13.99 -15.82
CA ASN A 67 -6.91 13.88 -17.28
C ASN A 67 -5.97 12.75 -17.76
N SER A 68 -5.19 12.16 -16.85
CA SER A 68 -4.26 11.09 -17.18
C SER A 68 -4.99 9.76 -17.38
N PRO A 69 -4.54 8.92 -18.33
CA PRO A 69 -4.99 7.53 -18.40
C PRO A 69 -4.62 6.71 -17.16
N GLY A 70 -3.61 7.16 -16.40
CA GLY A 70 -3.18 6.57 -15.14
C GLY A 70 -3.94 7.04 -13.90
N PHE A 71 -4.91 7.96 -14.04
CA PHE A 71 -5.67 8.48 -12.90
C PHE A 71 -6.24 7.35 -12.03
N TRP A 72 -5.97 7.41 -10.72
CA TRP A 72 -6.37 6.39 -9.73
C TRP A 72 -6.04 4.93 -10.14
N THR A 73 -5.01 4.76 -10.95
CA THR A 73 -4.51 3.43 -11.36
C THR A 73 -3.27 3.09 -10.53
N TYR A 74 -3.38 2.06 -9.68
CA TYR A 74 -2.29 1.69 -8.76
C TYR A 74 -2.46 0.24 -8.30
N ALA A 75 -1.39 -0.31 -7.77
CA ALA A 75 -1.38 -1.63 -7.16
C ALA A 75 -0.67 -1.59 -5.82
N PHE A 76 -1.11 -2.42 -4.88
CA PHE A 76 -0.37 -2.62 -3.64
C PHE A 76 -0.45 -4.07 -3.18
N VAL A 77 0.51 -4.44 -2.35
CA VAL A 77 0.55 -5.72 -1.67
C VAL A 77 0.55 -5.51 -0.16
N TRP A 78 -0.21 -6.34 0.56
CA TRP A 78 -0.10 -6.44 2.01
C TRP A 78 0.77 -7.62 2.40
N ASP A 79 1.92 -7.36 2.99
CA ASP A 79 2.73 -8.35 3.68
C ASP A 79 2.43 -8.32 5.18
N ILE A 80 1.35 -8.99 5.56
CA ILE A 80 0.81 -9.02 6.93
C ILE A 80 0.83 -10.44 7.49
N ASN A 81 0.74 -10.56 8.81
CA ASN A 81 0.67 -11.87 9.46
C ASN A 81 -0.76 -12.47 9.38
N PHE A 82 -1.17 -12.80 8.16
CA PHE A 82 -2.50 -13.34 7.87
C PHE A 82 -2.42 -14.80 7.42
N LYS A 83 -2.89 -15.74 8.25
CA LYS A 83 -2.73 -17.19 8.07
C LYS A 83 -4.00 -17.90 7.61
N THR A 84 -5.15 -17.26 7.72
CA THR A 84 -6.44 -17.82 7.31
C THR A 84 -6.66 -17.57 5.82
N LYS A 85 -7.24 -18.55 5.09
CA LYS A 85 -7.62 -18.31 3.68
C LYS A 85 -8.57 -17.10 3.61
N PRO A 86 -8.24 -16.05 2.85
CA PRO A 86 -9.09 -14.87 2.75
C PRO A 86 -10.40 -15.19 2.04
N THR A 87 -11.45 -14.52 2.47
CA THR A 87 -12.81 -14.57 1.89
C THR A 87 -13.15 -13.24 1.25
N THR A 88 -14.27 -13.19 0.52
CA THR A 88 -14.81 -11.91 0.01
C THR A 88 -15.05 -10.91 1.14
N ASN A 89 -15.65 -11.36 2.24
CA ASN A 89 -15.94 -10.51 3.40
C ASN A 89 -14.66 -9.95 4.02
N PHE A 90 -13.58 -10.74 4.08
CA PHE A 90 -12.28 -10.23 4.56
C PHE A 90 -11.84 -9.01 3.76
N PHE A 91 -11.90 -9.07 2.43
CA PHE A 91 -11.52 -7.95 1.58
C PHE A 91 -12.51 -6.80 1.65
N GLU A 92 -13.81 -7.10 1.66
CA GLU A 92 -14.86 -6.08 1.75
C GLU A 92 -14.73 -5.25 3.02
N ASP A 93 -14.61 -5.90 4.17
CA ASP A 93 -14.54 -5.21 5.46
C ASP A 93 -13.25 -4.39 5.62
N ASN A 94 -12.09 -4.99 5.29
CA ASN A 94 -10.82 -4.28 5.45
C ASN A 94 -10.66 -3.13 4.44
N LEU A 95 -11.14 -3.26 3.20
CA LEU A 95 -11.08 -2.16 2.23
C LEU A 95 -12.06 -1.04 2.55
N LYS A 96 -13.22 -1.31 3.17
CA LYS A 96 -14.08 -0.27 3.73
C LYS A 96 -13.34 0.55 4.79
N LEU A 97 -12.75 -0.12 5.77
CA LEU A 97 -11.98 0.54 6.84
C LEU A 97 -10.81 1.35 6.27
N TYR A 98 -10.08 0.76 5.31
CA TYR A 98 -8.95 1.39 4.65
C TYR A 98 -9.37 2.69 3.96
N PHE A 99 -10.35 2.63 3.05
CA PHE A 99 -10.75 3.82 2.30
C PHE A 99 -11.52 4.84 3.15
N ASP A 100 -12.37 4.41 4.07
CA ASP A 100 -13.04 5.31 5.01
C ASP A 100 -12.01 6.10 5.84
N GLY A 101 -11.01 5.40 6.39
CA GLY A 101 -9.96 6.02 7.18
C GLY A 101 -9.08 6.95 6.34
N LEU A 102 -8.60 6.48 5.19
CA LEU A 102 -7.74 7.25 4.30
C LEU A 102 -8.42 8.53 3.82
N MET A 103 -9.67 8.44 3.33
CA MET A 103 -10.39 9.61 2.81
C MET A 103 -10.71 10.63 3.90
N ASN A 104 -11.00 10.17 5.13
CA ASN A 104 -11.15 11.08 6.26
C ASN A 104 -9.82 11.76 6.64
N ALA A 105 -8.71 11.01 6.65
CA ALA A 105 -7.40 11.54 7.04
C ALA A 105 -6.87 12.62 6.06
N VAL A 106 -7.16 12.46 4.75
CA VAL A 106 -6.70 13.42 3.72
C VAL A 106 -7.73 14.51 3.40
N ASN A 107 -8.93 14.44 3.96
CA ASN A 107 -9.94 15.46 3.75
C ASN A 107 -9.58 16.75 4.48
N GLN A 108 -9.40 17.83 3.73
CA GLN A 108 -9.10 19.16 4.27
C GLN A 108 -10.36 19.97 4.57
N ASP A 109 -11.50 19.57 4.01
CA ASP A 109 -12.79 20.26 4.24
C ASP A 109 -13.55 19.56 5.37
N THR A 110 -13.42 20.09 6.58
CA THR A 110 -14.11 19.56 7.77
C THR A 110 -15.60 19.85 7.80
N SER A 111 -16.11 20.65 6.88
CA SER A 111 -17.55 20.98 6.78
C SER A 111 -18.36 19.86 6.16
N ILE A 112 -17.73 18.92 5.45
CA ILE A 112 -18.40 17.81 4.80
C ILE A 112 -18.16 16.50 5.57
N THR A 113 -19.21 15.71 5.66
CA THR A 113 -19.10 14.31 6.11
C THR A 113 -18.75 13.42 4.92
N ILE A 114 -17.60 12.75 4.99
CA ILE A 114 -17.19 11.81 3.93
C ILE A 114 -18.20 10.66 3.85
N PRO A 115 -18.80 10.40 2.68
CA PRO A 115 -19.67 9.25 2.48
C PRO A 115 -18.94 7.92 2.71
N LYS A 116 -19.63 6.96 3.31
CA LYS A 116 -19.05 5.65 3.60
C LYS A 116 -18.74 4.87 2.32
N THR A 117 -17.59 4.22 2.33
CA THR A 117 -17.14 3.32 1.27
C THR A 117 -18.04 2.09 1.18
N LYS A 118 -18.36 1.67 -0.06
CA LYS A 118 -19.03 0.40 -0.33
C LYS A 118 -18.09 -0.50 -1.13
N THR A 119 -18.09 -1.77 -0.80
CA THR A 119 -17.24 -2.78 -1.42
C THR A 119 -18.10 -3.97 -1.85
N PHE A 120 -17.70 -4.60 -2.95
CA PHE A 120 -18.32 -5.81 -3.43
C PHE A 120 -17.29 -6.66 -4.15
N PHE A 121 -17.12 -7.92 -3.72
CA PHE A 121 -16.20 -8.87 -4.33
C PHE A 121 -16.86 -10.22 -4.62
N LYS A 122 -16.35 -10.89 -5.65
CA LYS A 122 -16.64 -12.30 -5.97
C LYS A 122 -15.33 -13.05 -6.12
N GLU A 123 -15.22 -14.21 -5.48
CA GLU A 123 -14.16 -15.17 -5.77
C GLU A 123 -14.33 -15.66 -7.20
N LYS A 124 -13.24 -15.69 -7.98
CA LYS A 124 -13.24 -16.06 -9.40
C LYS A 124 -12.64 -17.42 -9.64
N GLU A 125 -11.39 -17.57 -9.27
CA GLU A 125 -10.63 -18.77 -9.53
C GLU A 125 -9.75 -19.11 -8.36
N HIS A 126 -9.53 -20.41 -8.18
CA HIS A 126 -8.51 -20.93 -7.31
C HIS A 126 -7.58 -21.80 -8.15
N LYS A 127 -6.35 -21.31 -8.41
CA LYS A 127 -5.33 -22.04 -9.17
C LYS A 127 -4.11 -22.28 -8.31
N LYS A 128 -3.79 -23.54 -8.01
CA LYS A 128 -2.63 -23.91 -7.18
C LYS A 128 -2.65 -23.14 -5.83
N ALA A 129 -1.67 -22.25 -5.61
CA ALA A 129 -1.51 -21.48 -4.40
C ALA A 129 -2.13 -20.07 -4.47
N ILE A 130 -2.92 -19.75 -5.53
CA ILE A 130 -3.48 -18.42 -5.76
C ILE A 130 -5.01 -18.51 -5.75
N THR A 131 -5.65 -17.65 -4.94
CA THR A 131 -7.08 -17.41 -4.99
C THR A 131 -7.32 -16.00 -5.54
N SER A 132 -8.13 -15.89 -6.59
CA SER A 132 -8.40 -14.62 -7.28
C SER A 132 -9.79 -14.09 -6.94
N PHE A 133 -9.88 -12.77 -6.79
CA PHE A 133 -11.15 -12.06 -6.56
C PHE A 133 -11.25 -10.90 -7.52
N LYS A 134 -12.50 -10.53 -7.84
CA LYS A 134 -12.80 -9.39 -8.69
C LYS A 134 -14.00 -8.64 -8.12
N GLY A 135 -13.95 -7.31 -8.13
CA GLY A 135 -15.01 -6.52 -7.54
C GLY A 135 -14.86 -5.03 -7.76
N THR A 136 -15.51 -4.28 -6.89
CA THR A 136 -15.52 -2.82 -6.91
C THR A 136 -15.39 -2.25 -5.50
N VAL A 137 -14.81 -1.05 -5.45
CA VAL A 137 -14.80 -0.15 -4.29
C VAL A 137 -15.42 1.16 -4.72
N GLU A 138 -16.57 1.53 -4.16
CA GLU A 138 -17.21 2.83 -4.34
C GLU A 138 -16.80 3.71 -3.15
N THR A 139 -16.02 4.75 -3.38
CA THR A 139 -15.45 5.62 -2.33
C THR A 139 -15.47 7.08 -2.73
N TYR A 140 -15.36 7.99 -1.77
CA TYR A 140 -15.20 9.41 -2.02
C TYR A 140 -13.74 9.73 -2.32
N ASP A 141 -13.47 10.44 -3.40
CA ASP A 141 -12.12 10.91 -3.73
C ASP A 141 -11.82 12.23 -3.02
N ALA A 142 -11.28 12.15 -1.81
CA ALA A 142 -10.86 13.32 -1.05
C ALA A 142 -9.52 13.92 -1.51
N PHE A 143 -8.80 13.26 -2.43
CA PHE A 143 -7.54 13.79 -2.96
C PHE A 143 -7.76 14.81 -4.07
N ARG A 144 -8.59 14.49 -5.07
CA ARG A 144 -8.64 15.20 -6.34
C ARG A 144 -10.02 15.71 -6.72
N THR A 145 -10.95 14.82 -6.99
CA THR A 145 -12.24 15.20 -7.62
C THR A 145 -13.26 15.70 -6.63
N LYS A 146 -13.13 15.40 -5.34
CA LYS A 146 -14.11 15.70 -4.30
C LYS A 146 -15.50 15.14 -4.62
N LYS A 147 -15.53 13.94 -5.21
CA LYS A 147 -16.74 13.23 -5.64
C LYS A 147 -16.66 11.75 -5.33
N MET A 148 -17.82 11.10 -5.29
CA MET A 148 -17.88 9.64 -5.30
C MET A 148 -17.29 9.10 -6.60
N MET A 149 -16.54 8.03 -6.49
CA MET A 149 -15.96 7.30 -7.62
C MET A 149 -16.02 5.80 -7.39
N THR A 150 -16.03 5.05 -8.48
CA THR A 150 -15.95 3.59 -8.44
C THR A 150 -14.61 3.13 -8.96
N LEU A 151 -13.87 2.40 -8.15
CA LEU A 151 -12.67 1.67 -8.55
C LEU A 151 -13.04 0.23 -8.88
N ASN A 152 -12.70 -0.22 -10.07
CA ASN A 152 -12.65 -1.64 -10.40
C ASN A 152 -11.42 -2.24 -9.73
N VAL A 153 -11.54 -3.47 -9.20
CA VAL A 153 -10.50 -4.11 -8.39
C VAL A 153 -10.32 -5.56 -8.80
N THR A 154 -9.05 -5.98 -8.90
CA THR A 154 -8.68 -7.40 -8.86
C THR A 154 -7.77 -7.67 -7.68
N ILE A 155 -7.92 -8.84 -7.07
CA ILE A 155 -7.07 -9.30 -5.97
C ILE A 155 -6.58 -10.70 -6.28
N GLU A 156 -5.28 -10.90 -6.14
CA GLU A 156 -4.64 -12.22 -6.18
C GLU A 156 -4.03 -12.50 -4.82
N SER A 157 -4.55 -13.46 -4.11
CA SER A 157 -4.05 -13.87 -2.81
C SER A 157 -3.17 -15.10 -2.94
N TYR A 158 -1.88 -14.93 -2.70
CA TYR A 158 -0.84 -15.95 -2.81
C TYR A 158 -0.63 -16.65 -1.47
N TYR A 159 -0.62 -17.98 -1.46
CA TYR A 159 -0.29 -18.73 -0.26
C TYR A 159 1.20 -19.08 -0.22
N CYS A 160 1.89 -18.57 0.77
CA CYS A 160 3.30 -18.89 1.04
C CYS A 160 3.40 -20.12 1.94
N THR A 161 3.78 -21.25 1.39
CA THR A 161 3.91 -22.53 2.12
C THR A 161 4.95 -22.47 3.23
N LYS A 162 6.06 -21.77 3.03
CA LYS A 162 7.15 -21.63 4.00
C LYS A 162 6.74 -20.84 5.24
N THR A 163 6.06 -19.72 5.05
CA THR A 163 5.62 -18.82 6.13
C THR A 163 4.20 -19.12 6.61
N LYS A 164 3.47 -19.98 5.89
CA LYS A 164 2.07 -20.36 6.14
C LYS A 164 1.15 -19.13 6.22
N LYS A 165 1.40 -18.12 5.37
CA LYS A 165 0.60 -16.90 5.31
C LYS A 165 0.11 -16.62 3.90
N PHE A 166 -0.95 -15.82 3.80
CA PHE A 166 -1.48 -15.31 2.55
C PHE A 166 -0.97 -13.89 2.31
N ILE A 167 -0.61 -13.61 1.06
CA ILE A 167 -0.11 -12.31 0.62
C ILE A 167 -1.03 -11.82 -0.50
N PRO A 168 -1.97 -10.91 -0.23
CA PRO A 168 -2.86 -10.37 -1.24
C PRO A 168 -2.19 -9.21 -2.00
N LEU A 169 -2.20 -9.33 -3.33
CA LEU A 169 -1.86 -8.28 -4.28
C LEU A 169 -3.15 -7.69 -4.84
N PHE A 170 -3.34 -6.40 -4.64
CA PHE A 170 -4.48 -5.62 -5.08
C PHE A 170 -4.11 -4.76 -6.28
N ARG A 171 -5.02 -4.64 -7.25
CA ARG A 171 -4.90 -3.73 -8.40
C ARG A 171 -6.19 -2.93 -8.54
N PHE A 172 -6.05 -1.62 -8.70
CA PHE A 172 -7.16 -0.66 -8.74
C PHE A 172 -7.10 0.22 -9.97
N SER A 173 -8.26 0.47 -10.58
CA SER A 173 -8.44 1.51 -11.59
C SER A 173 -9.91 1.90 -11.71
N PRO A 174 -10.26 3.17 -11.95
CA PRO A 174 -11.62 3.56 -12.31
C PRO A 174 -12.00 3.14 -13.74
N LYS A 175 -11.02 2.68 -14.52
CA LYS A 175 -11.22 2.27 -15.92
C LYS A 175 -11.85 0.88 -15.99
N ASP A 176 -12.71 0.65 -16.99
CA ASP A 176 -13.26 -0.67 -17.30
C ASP A 176 -12.14 -1.70 -17.50
N PHE A 177 -12.39 -2.96 -17.14
CA PHE A 177 -11.40 -4.04 -17.20
C PHE A 177 -10.83 -4.34 -18.60
N LYS A 178 -11.46 -3.85 -19.66
CA LYS A 178 -10.96 -3.93 -21.04
C LYS A 178 -10.02 -2.78 -21.42
N HIS A 179 -9.91 -1.74 -20.57
CA HIS A 179 -9.07 -0.60 -20.84
C HIS A 179 -7.59 -0.96 -20.66
N LYS A 180 -6.71 -0.34 -21.47
CA LYS A 180 -5.25 -0.55 -21.45
C LYS A 180 -4.58 -0.34 -20.07
N ALA A 181 -5.21 0.39 -19.17
CA ALA A 181 -4.72 0.52 -17.79
C ALA A 181 -4.57 -0.83 -17.08
N TRP A 182 -5.40 -1.81 -17.42
CA TRP A 182 -5.34 -3.16 -16.86
C TRP A 182 -4.19 -3.99 -17.41
N GLU A 183 -3.74 -3.72 -18.65
CA GLU A 183 -2.52 -4.33 -19.20
C GLU A 183 -1.30 -3.90 -18.36
N MET A 184 -1.20 -2.60 -18.04
CA MET A 184 -0.13 -2.08 -17.16
C MET A 184 -0.23 -2.65 -15.74
N LEU A 185 -1.43 -2.69 -15.15
CA LEU A 185 -1.66 -3.26 -13.82
C LEU A 185 -1.27 -4.74 -13.75
N ASN A 186 -1.56 -5.53 -14.79
CA ASN A 186 -1.23 -6.94 -14.85
C ASN A 186 0.28 -7.22 -14.94
N GLN A 187 1.09 -6.22 -15.33
CA GLN A 187 2.55 -6.30 -15.31
C GLN A 187 3.13 -6.07 -13.91
N VAL A 188 2.34 -5.52 -12.97
CA VAL A 188 2.76 -5.42 -11.57
C VAL A 188 2.62 -6.79 -10.92
N THR A 189 3.74 -7.36 -10.49
CA THR A 189 3.80 -8.71 -9.91
C THR A 189 4.53 -8.72 -8.58
N LEU A 190 4.32 -9.78 -7.80
CA LEU A 190 5.14 -10.03 -6.61
C LEU A 190 6.56 -10.43 -7.04
N ARG A 191 7.56 -10.04 -6.25
CA ARG A 191 8.92 -10.56 -6.42
C ARG A 191 9.02 -12.02 -6.03
N ASP A 192 9.87 -12.78 -6.72
CA ASP A 192 10.01 -14.24 -6.56
C ASP A 192 10.37 -14.66 -5.13
N ASN A 193 11.10 -13.81 -4.40
CA ASN A 193 11.56 -14.08 -3.04
C ASN A 193 10.57 -13.71 -1.93
N ILE A 194 9.37 -13.20 -2.25
CA ILE A 194 8.42 -12.67 -1.25
C ILE A 194 8.06 -13.68 -0.16
N CYS A 195 7.99 -14.95 -0.48
CA CYS A 195 7.70 -16.02 0.48
C CYS A 195 8.92 -16.42 1.33
N ASN A 196 10.09 -15.88 1.05
CA ASN A 196 11.34 -16.15 1.81
C ASN A 196 11.65 -15.08 2.86
N ASN A 197 11.04 -13.90 2.74
CA ASN A 197 11.27 -12.78 3.64
C ASN A 197 10.63 -13.07 5.01
N ASN A 198 11.46 -13.42 5.99
CA ASN A 198 11.05 -13.41 7.39
C ASN A 198 11.14 -11.97 7.88
N LEU A 199 10.03 -11.37 8.30
CA LEU A 199 9.98 -10.07 9.01
C LEU A 199 10.81 -10.07 10.32
N LYS A 200 11.49 -11.17 10.66
CA LYS A 200 12.30 -11.31 11.88
C LYS A 200 13.70 -10.73 11.76
N ASP A 201 14.18 -10.41 10.57
CA ASP A 201 15.55 -9.91 10.37
C ASP A 201 15.65 -8.37 10.44
N ILE A 202 14.55 -7.70 10.85
CA ILE A 202 14.52 -6.27 11.13
C ILE A 202 14.44 -6.09 12.66
N LYS A 203 15.60 -6.23 13.31
CA LYS A 203 15.83 -5.75 14.69
C LYS A 203 16.47 -4.38 14.68
#